data_8222f434cad7e558a26af67b85e862d3
#
_entry.id   8222f434cad7e558a26af67b85e862d3
#
_cell.length_a   1.000
_cell.length_b   1.000
_cell.length_c   1.000
_cell.angle_alpha   90.00
_cell.angle_beta   90.00
_cell.angle_gamma   90.00
#
_symmetry.space_group_name_H-M   'P 1'
#
loop_
_entity.id
_entity.type
_entity.pdbx_description
1 polymer ?
#
loop_
_entity_poly.entity_id
_entity_poly.type
_entity_poly.pdbx_seq_one_letter_code
_entity_poly.pdbx_strand_id
1 'polypeptide(L)'
;MKESWVGNVVAVGLSSHFLEPMEATNIEYATKQLDYITKVINNDMSVGEFNNKIKEITHEIRCFIKLHYLNDFPKNNFWKIQNDIQEWFLETHSNLILKNNFNYIKEKGWNWYDNYSWCCILDGVGVKPKAVIDDAALMAQYDKTVMENS
;
A
#
# COMPACT_ATOMS: atom_id res chain seq x y z
N MET A 1 0.37 17.10 4.43
CA MET A 1 1.31 18.04 3.79
C MET A 1 1.12 17.98 2.30
N LYS A 2 1.19 19.09 1.56
CA LYS A 2 1.03 19.07 0.10
C LYS A 2 2.26 18.52 -0.61
N GLU A 3 3.44 18.81 -0.08
CA GLU A 3 4.75 18.45 -0.63
C GLU A 3 5.70 18.10 0.50
N SER A 4 6.55 17.10 0.27
CA SER A 4 7.54 16.65 1.26
C SER A 4 8.85 17.42 1.15
N TRP A 5 9.13 18.03 0.01
CA TRP A 5 10.30 18.88 -0.22
C TRP A 5 9.88 20.26 -0.74
N VAL A 6 10.22 21.30 -0.01
CA VAL A 6 9.94 22.70 -0.37
C VAL A 6 11.18 23.56 -0.14
N GLY A 7 11.66 24.22 -1.17
CA GLY A 7 12.89 25.02 -1.11
C GLY A 7 14.10 24.18 -0.70
N ASN A 8 14.73 24.52 0.41
CA ASN A 8 15.87 23.81 0.98
C ASN A 8 15.51 22.88 2.16
N VAL A 9 14.22 22.61 2.37
CA VAL A 9 13.74 21.78 3.48
C VAL A 9 13.04 20.53 2.94
N VAL A 10 13.45 19.35 3.41
CA VAL A 10 12.78 18.08 3.15
C VAL A 10 12.30 17.44 4.45
N ALA A 11 11.05 17.01 4.45
CA ALA A 11 10.45 16.24 5.54
C ALA A 11 10.63 14.75 5.27
N VAL A 12 11.04 13.97 6.27
CA VAL A 12 11.33 12.53 6.16
C VAL A 12 10.52 11.74 7.19
N GLY A 13 10.12 10.53 6.82
CA GLY A 13 9.34 9.64 7.69
C GLY A 13 8.02 10.26 8.11
N LEU A 14 7.68 10.17 9.38
CA LEU A 14 6.42 10.67 9.94
C LEU A 14 6.23 12.18 9.77
N SER A 15 7.31 12.95 9.63
CA SER A 15 7.21 14.40 9.39
C SER A 15 6.76 14.73 7.97
N SER A 16 6.99 13.82 7.01
CA SER A 16 6.51 13.98 5.63
C SER A 16 5.04 13.57 5.51
N HIS A 17 4.70 12.41 6.01
CA HIS A 17 3.34 11.87 6.03
C HIS A 17 3.13 11.03 7.28
N PHE A 18 2.09 11.32 8.04
CA PHE A 18 1.67 10.43 9.10
C PHE A 18 0.96 9.23 8.48
N LEU A 19 1.55 8.06 8.66
CA LEU A 19 0.97 6.76 8.32
C LEU A 19 0.81 5.95 9.59
N GLU A 20 -0.24 5.16 9.66
CA GLU A 20 -0.42 4.25 10.78
C GLU A 20 0.76 3.27 10.86
N PRO A 21 1.31 2.97 12.05
CA PRO A 21 2.51 2.15 12.22
C PRO A 21 2.23 0.65 12.04
N MET A 22 1.45 0.28 11.03
CA MET A 22 1.24 -1.11 10.64
C MET A 22 2.49 -1.65 9.95
N GLU A 23 2.88 -2.88 10.30
CA GLU A 23 3.94 -3.66 9.65
C GLU A 23 5.30 -2.93 9.55
N ALA A 24 5.61 -2.04 10.51
CA ALA A 24 6.83 -1.22 10.52
C ALA A 24 7.06 -0.39 9.23
N THR A 25 6.05 -0.21 8.40
CA THR A 25 6.08 0.49 7.10
C THR A 25 6.77 1.85 7.17
N ASN A 26 6.62 2.57 8.28
CA ASN A 26 7.22 3.91 8.45
C ASN A 26 8.75 3.89 8.44
N ILE A 27 9.38 2.81 8.91
CA ILE A 27 10.85 2.67 8.93
C ILE A 27 11.35 2.48 7.49
N GLU A 28 10.75 1.55 6.77
CA GLU A 28 11.10 1.30 5.37
C GLU A 28 10.82 2.54 4.51
N TYR A 29 9.69 3.20 4.73
CA TYR A 29 9.34 4.45 4.04
C TYR A 29 10.39 5.54 4.25
N ALA A 30 10.86 5.75 5.48
CA ALA A 30 11.92 6.72 5.76
C ALA A 30 13.23 6.34 5.05
N THR A 31 13.60 5.06 5.05
CA THR A 31 14.80 4.56 4.38
C THR A 31 14.73 4.81 2.86
N LYS A 32 13.61 4.49 2.24
CA LYS A 32 13.39 4.77 0.80
C LYS A 32 13.41 6.24 0.45
N GLN A 33 12.90 7.09 1.35
CA GLN A 33 13.00 8.54 1.16
C GLN A 33 14.46 9.02 1.11
N LEU A 34 15.36 8.45 1.94
CA LEU A 34 16.78 8.79 1.92
C LEU A 34 17.41 8.41 0.59
N ASP A 35 17.06 7.27 -0.01
CA ASP A 35 17.53 6.89 -1.35
C ASP A 35 17.12 7.92 -2.41
N TYR A 36 15.88 8.40 -2.37
CA TYR A 36 15.41 9.42 -3.31
C TYR A 36 16.02 10.80 -3.05
N ILE A 37 16.24 11.16 -1.78
CA ILE A 37 16.94 12.40 -1.40
C ILE A 37 18.36 12.37 -1.98
N THR A 38 19.06 11.24 -1.86
CA THR A 38 20.40 11.06 -2.43
C THR A 38 20.39 11.26 -3.95
N LYS A 39 19.39 10.76 -4.66
CA LYS A 39 19.22 10.99 -6.10
C LYS A 39 19.03 12.48 -6.43
N VAL A 40 18.25 13.20 -5.62
CA VAL A 40 18.06 14.65 -5.83
C VAL A 40 19.37 15.40 -5.59
N ILE A 41 20.13 15.07 -4.56
CA ILE A 41 21.44 15.70 -4.26
C ILE A 41 22.42 15.45 -5.38
N ASN A 42 22.42 14.27 -5.98
CA ASN A 42 23.30 13.88 -7.09
C ASN A 42 22.83 14.42 -8.46
N ASN A 43 21.70 15.14 -8.52
CA ASN A 43 21.04 15.61 -9.75
C ASN A 43 20.52 14.48 -10.66
N ASP A 44 20.27 13.28 -10.14
CA ASP A 44 19.68 12.15 -10.85
C ASP A 44 18.13 12.21 -10.81
N MET A 45 17.56 13.11 -10.01
CA MET A 45 16.14 13.34 -9.84
C MET A 45 15.86 14.80 -9.49
N SER A 46 14.79 15.37 -10.03
CA SER A 46 14.34 16.71 -9.62
C SER A 46 13.51 16.66 -8.33
N VAL A 47 13.41 17.79 -7.62
CA VAL A 47 12.54 17.94 -6.44
C VAL A 47 11.06 17.66 -6.78
N GLY A 48 10.62 18.04 -7.99
CA GLY A 48 9.26 17.77 -8.46
C GLY A 48 8.99 16.26 -8.61
N GLU A 49 9.92 15.53 -9.23
CA GLU A 49 9.84 14.07 -9.36
C GLU A 49 9.87 13.38 -7.99
N PHE A 50 10.74 13.83 -7.08
CA PHE A 50 10.76 13.37 -5.70
C PHE A 50 9.36 13.52 -5.05
N ASN A 51 8.79 14.71 -5.06
CA ASN A 51 7.49 14.97 -4.46
C ASN A 51 6.38 14.11 -5.05
N ASN A 52 6.38 13.91 -6.37
CA ASN A 52 5.42 13.03 -7.04
C ASN A 52 5.61 11.58 -6.62
N LYS A 53 6.86 11.09 -6.57
CA LYS A 53 7.16 9.71 -6.15
C LYS A 53 6.74 9.45 -4.72
N ILE A 54 6.97 10.40 -3.81
CA ILE A 54 6.54 10.27 -2.41
C ILE A 54 5.01 10.24 -2.28
N LYS A 55 4.28 11.02 -3.10
CA LYS A 55 2.81 10.97 -3.14
C LYS A 55 2.29 9.62 -3.62
N GLU A 56 2.88 9.05 -4.67
CA GLU A 56 2.52 7.72 -5.19
C GLU A 56 2.70 6.63 -4.14
N ILE A 57 3.89 6.56 -3.53
CA ILE A 57 4.20 5.58 -2.48
C ILE A 57 3.26 5.74 -1.29
N THR A 58 3.05 6.97 -0.83
CA THR A 58 2.14 7.25 0.29
C THR A 58 0.70 6.82 -0.03
N HIS A 59 0.27 7.00 -1.27
CA HIS A 59 -1.06 6.57 -1.71
C HIS A 59 -1.18 5.05 -1.69
N GLU A 60 -0.20 4.33 -2.23
CA GLU A 60 -0.15 2.86 -2.21
C GLU A 60 -0.20 2.32 -0.78
N ILE A 61 0.66 2.83 0.11
CA ILE A 61 0.70 2.42 1.52
C ILE A 61 -0.66 2.66 2.20
N ARG A 62 -1.29 3.82 1.97
CA ARG A 62 -2.61 4.11 2.52
C ARG A 62 -3.68 3.14 2.02
N CYS A 63 -3.64 2.76 0.76
CA CYS A 63 -4.56 1.78 0.21
C CYS A 63 -4.37 0.42 0.86
N PHE A 64 -3.14 -0.02 1.04
CA PHE A 64 -2.81 -1.27 1.70
C PHE A 64 -3.27 -1.30 3.16
N ILE A 65 -2.95 -0.25 3.93
CA ILE A 65 -3.39 -0.13 5.32
C ILE A 65 -4.93 -0.15 5.41
N LYS A 66 -5.62 0.56 4.53
CA LYS A 66 -7.09 0.59 4.53
C LYS A 66 -7.73 -0.76 4.28
N LEU A 67 -7.10 -1.65 3.52
CA LEU A 67 -7.59 -3.01 3.32
C LEU A 67 -7.74 -3.78 4.63
N HIS A 68 -6.86 -3.57 5.61
CA HIS A 68 -6.95 -4.22 6.92
C HIS A 68 -8.23 -3.86 7.71
N TYR A 69 -8.85 -2.74 7.36
CA TYR A 69 -10.10 -2.27 7.97
C TYR A 69 -11.37 -2.70 7.22
N LEU A 70 -11.23 -3.40 6.08
CA LEU A 70 -12.35 -3.98 5.35
C LEU A 70 -12.80 -5.27 6.04
N ASN A 71 -13.61 -5.16 7.10
CA ASN A 71 -14.12 -6.32 7.82
C ASN A 71 -15.52 -6.06 8.38
N ASP A 72 -16.23 -7.13 8.68
CA ASP A 72 -17.58 -7.10 9.26
C ASP A 72 -17.57 -7.05 10.80
N PHE A 73 -16.59 -6.44 11.42
CA PHE A 73 -16.52 -6.31 12.88
C PHE A 73 -17.74 -5.58 13.48
N PRO A 74 -18.07 -5.87 14.76
CA PRO A 74 -19.26 -5.32 15.39
C PRO A 74 -19.28 -3.79 15.35
N LYS A 75 -20.42 -3.23 14.98
CA LYS A 75 -20.69 -1.82 14.70
C LYS A 75 -20.65 -0.94 15.95
N ASN A 76 -19.47 -0.75 16.56
CA ASN A 76 -19.27 0.33 17.50
C ASN A 76 -18.99 1.66 16.78
N ASN A 77 -18.92 2.77 17.52
CA ASN A 77 -18.73 4.08 16.92
C ASN A 77 -17.41 4.22 16.15
N PHE A 78 -16.35 3.51 16.56
CA PHE A 78 -15.09 3.48 15.85
C PHE A 78 -15.26 2.87 14.45
N TRP A 79 -15.88 1.69 14.36
CA TRP A 79 -16.08 0.99 13.09
C TRP A 79 -17.09 1.69 12.16
N LYS A 80 -18.05 2.45 12.71
CA LYS A 80 -18.92 3.30 11.87
C LYS A 80 -18.14 4.36 11.09
N ILE A 81 -17.21 5.03 11.75
CA ILE A 81 -16.34 6.01 11.09
C ILE A 81 -15.45 5.34 10.03
N GLN A 82 -14.97 4.12 10.30
CA GLN A 82 -14.19 3.36 9.33
C GLN A 82 -15.04 2.90 8.13
N ASN A 83 -16.32 2.62 8.32
CA ASN A 83 -17.22 2.26 7.21
C ASN A 83 -17.39 3.40 6.20
N ASP A 84 -17.49 4.66 6.63
CA ASP A 84 -17.55 5.81 5.71
C ASP A 84 -16.26 5.90 4.87
N ILE A 85 -15.11 5.60 5.49
CA ILE A 85 -13.82 5.51 4.80
C ILE A 85 -13.78 4.29 3.86
N GLN A 86 -14.42 3.18 4.23
CA GLN A 86 -14.56 1.99 3.40
C GLN A 86 -15.36 2.29 2.13
N GLU A 87 -16.50 2.95 2.23
CA GLU A 87 -17.32 3.31 1.06
C GLU A 87 -16.50 4.10 0.04
N TRP A 88 -15.79 5.12 0.48
CA TRP A 88 -14.92 5.88 -0.40
C TRP A 88 -13.80 5.02 -1.02
N PHE A 89 -13.20 4.13 -0.25
CA PHE A 89 -12.15 3.24 -0.77
C PHE A 89 -12.71 2.24 -1.79
N LEU A 90 -13.87 1.65 -1.50
CA LEU A 90 -14.56 0.74 -2.40
C LEU A 90 -14.97 1.41 -3.71
N GLU A 91 -15.51 2.62 -3.66
CA GLU A 91 -15.86 3.41 -4.85
C GLU A 91 -14.62 3.69 -5.71
N THR A 92 -13.52 4.11 -5.07
CA THR A 92 -12.29 4.51 -5.76
C THR A 92 -11.49 3.30 -6.29
N HIS A 93 -11.52 2.18 -5.56
CA HIS A 93 -10.70 0.99 -5.84
C HIS A 93 -11.53 -0.29 -6.01
N SER A 94 -12.77 -0.16 -6.49
CA SER A 94 -13.68 -1.29 -6.73
C SER A 94 -13.05 -2.38 -7.63
N ASN A 95 -12.20 -2.00 -8.56
CA ASN A 95 -11.48 -2.95 -9.42
C ASN A 95 -10.45 -3.81 -8.66
N LEU A 96 -9.85 -3.27 -7.61
CA LEU A 96 -8.93 -4.02 -6.75
C LEU A 96 -9.68 -5.07 -5.92
N ILE A 97 -10.84 -4.69 -5.40
CA ILE A 97 -11.57 -5.50 -4.42
C ILE A 97 -12.59 -6.42 -5.11
N LEU A 98 -13.43 -5.87 -6.00
CA LEU A 98 -14.53 -6.63 -6.60
C LEU A 98 -14.09 -7.56 -7.74
N LYS A 99 -13.06 -7.18 -8.46
CA LYS A 99 -12.54 -7.95 -9.61
C LYS A 99 -11.32 -8.77 -9.26
N ASN A 100 -10.79 -8.58 -8.04
CA ASN A 100 -9.61 -9.31 -7.58
C ASN A 100 -8.48 -9.29 -8.58
N ASN A 101 -8.16 -8.10 -9.05
CA ASN A 101 -7.39 -7.93 -10.25
C ASN A 101 -5.99 -7.45 -9.90
N PHE A 102 -5.05 -8.41 -9.77
CA PHE A 102 -3.62 -8.10 -9.64
C PHE A 102 -3.10 -7.22 -10.77
N ASN A 103 -3.72 -7.32 -11.96
CA ASN A 103 -3.43 -6.42 -13.06
C ASN A 103 -3.68 -4.96 -12.65
N TYR A 104 -4.65 -4.68 -11.79
CA TYR A 104 -4.89 -3.32 -11.29
C TYR A 104 -3.71 -2.78 -10.50
N ILE A 105 -3.12 -3.57 -9.60
CA ILE A 105 -1.93 -3.19 -8.83
C ILE A 105 -0.76 -2.92 -9.79
N LYS A 106 -0.58 -3.78 -10.77
CA LYS A 106 0.44 -3.69 -11.81
C LYS A 106 0.23 -2.47 -12.72
N GLU A 107 -1.01 -2.22 -13.15
CA GLU A 107 -1.40 -1.04 -13.94
C GLU A 107 -1.19 0.28 -13.20
N LYS A 108 -1.38 0.28 -11.87
CA LYS A 108 -1.10 1.43 -11.01
C LYS A 108 0.39 1.64 -10.76
N GLY A 109 1.23 0.68 -11.16
CA GLY A 109 2.67 0.72 -10.86
C GLY A 109 2.98 0.59 -9.37
N TRP A 110 2.03 0.05 -8.61
CA TRP A 110 2.22 -0.18 -7.18
C TRP A 110 3.20 -1.34 -6.98
N ASN A 111 4.26 -1.10 -6.26
CA ASN A 111 5.34 -2.05 -6.04
C ASN A 111 6.00 -1.92 -4.65
N TRP A 112 5.35 -1.20 -3.74
CA TRP A 112 5.81 -1.10 -2.35
C TRP A 112 5.63 -2.42 -1.62
N TYR A 113 4.42 -2.99 -1.74
CA TYR A 113 4.12 -4.33 -1.27
C TYR A 113 4.10 -5.29 -2.45
N ASP A 114 4.61 -6.50 -2.25
CA ASP A 114 4.53 -7.54 -3.26
C ASP A 114 3.09 -8.07 -3.45
N ASN A 115 2.86 -8.81 -4.52
CA ASN A 115 1.55 -9.37 -4.81
C ASN A 115 1.08 -10.34 -3.71
N TYR A 116 2.01 -11.02 -3.05
CA TYR A 116 1.71 -11.95 -1.97
C TYR A 116 1.13 -11.21 -0.76
N SER A 117 1.74 -10.11 -0.35
CA SER A 117 1.22 -9.26 0.73
C SER A 117 -0.20 -8.78 0.46
N TRP A 118 -0.49 -8.31 -0.76
CA TRP A 118 -1.84 -7.93 -1.18
C TRP A 118 -2.82 -9.10 -1.13
N CYS A 119 -2.41 -10.31 -1.57
CA CYS A 119 -3.23 -11.52 -1.51
C CYS A 119 -3.59 -11.89 -0.08
N CYS A 120 -2.61 -11.93 0.81
CA CYS A 120 -2.83 -12.31 2.20
C CYS A 120 -3.85 -11.42 2.89
N ILE A 121 -3.76 -10.10 2.69
CA ILE A 121 -4.71 -9.17 3.29
C ILE A 121 -6.10 -9.33 2.68
N LEU A 122 -6.21 -9.43 1.35
CA LEU A 122 -7.49 -9.61 0.67
C LEU A 122 -8.19 -10.91 1.12
N ASP A 123 -7.46 -12.01 1.22
CA ASP A 123 -7.99 -13.29 1.71
C ASP A 123 -8.43 -13.18 3.18
N GLY A 124 -7.60 -12.55 4.01
CA GLY A 124 -7.88 -12.32 5.43
C GLY A 124 -9.13 -11.50 5.70
N VAL A 125 -9.48 -10.55 4.82
CA VAL A 125 -10.73 -9.77 4.89
C VAL A 125 -11.90 -10.41 4.12
N GLY A 126 -11.75 -11.66 3.66
CA GLY A 126 -12.81 -12.45 3.02
C GLY A 126 -13.04 -12.13 1.54
N VAL A 127 -12.19 -11.32 0.93
CA VAL A 127 -12.24 -11.03 -0.50
C VAL A 127 -11.48 -12.13 -1.25
N LYS A 128 -12.18 -13.19 -1.64
CA LYS A 128 -11.55 -14.30 -2.37
C LYS A 128 -11.11 -13.86 -3.77
N PRO A 129 -9.85 -14.10 -4.13
CA PRO A 129 -9.37 -13.86 -5.48
C PRO A 129 -10.18 -14.65 -6.51
N LYS A 130 -10.83 -13.93 -7.42
CA LYS A 130 -11.35 -14.53 -8.67
C LYS A 130 -10.24 -14.68 -9.72
N ALA A 131 -9.06 -14.21 -9.41
CA ALA A 131 -7.94 -14.31 -10.31
C ALA A 131 -7.51 -15.76 -10.39
N VAL A 132 -7.61 -16.31 -11.55
CA VAL A 132 -6.72 -17.38 -11.96
C VAL A 132 -5.31 -16.78 -11.79
N ILE A 133 -4.62 -17.20 -10.75
CA ILE A 133 -3.20 -16.92 -10.61
C ILE A 133 -2.56 -17.83 -11.65
N ASP A 134 -2.39 -17.29 -12.85
CA ASP A 134 -1.71 -17.97 -13.96
C ASP A 134 -0.20 -18.10 -13.68
N ASP A 135 0.23 -17.70 -12.50
CA ASP A 135 1.61 -17.82 -12.06
C ASP A 135 1.75 -19.03 -11.13
N ALA A 136 2.01 -20.18 -11.74
CA ALA A 136 2.25 -21.44 -11.03
C ALA A 136 3.39 -21.33 -9.99
N ALA A 137 4.33 -20.39 -10.16
CA ALA A 137 5.40 -20.14 -9.22
C ALA A 137 4.87 -19.46 -7.95
N LEU A 138 3.92 -18.53 -8.07
CA LEU A 138 3.29 -17.83 -6.92
C LEU A 138 2.41 -18.79 -6.12
N MET A 139 1.67 -19.68 -6.79
CA MET A 139 0.87 -20.73 -6.12
C MET A 139 1.75 -21.73 -5.38
N ALA A 140 2.85 -22.15 -5.98
CA ALA A 140 3.80 -23.06 -5.33
C ALA A 140 4.44 -22.43 -4.09
N GLN A 141 4.67 -21.13 -4.09
CA GLN A 141 5.18 -20.38 -2.94
C GLN A 141 4.12 -20.23 -1.83
N TYR A 142 2.88 -19.98 -2.20
CA TYR A 142 1.74 -19.92 -1.27
C TYR A 142 1.51 -21.27 -0.60
N ASP A 143 1.41 -22.35 -1.36
CA ASP A 143 1.20 -23.71 -0.85
C ASP A 143 2.35 -24.13 0.08
N LYS A 144 3.60 -23.81 -0.25
CA LYS A 144 4.75 -24.08 0.59
C LYS A 144 4.67 -23.36 1.94
N THR A 145 4.30 -22.08 1.95
CA THR A 145 4.20 -21.27 3.18
C THR A 145 3.04 -21.72 4.07
N VAL A 146 1.92 -22.13 3.49
CA VAL A 146 0.77 -22.66 4.24
C VAL A 146 1.11 -24.01 4.86
N MET A 147 1.83 -24.89 4.15
CA MET A 147 2.23 -26.20 4.67
C MET A 147 3.33 -26.13 5.75
N GLU A 148 4.20 -25.12 5.71
CA GLU A 148 5.25 -24.94 6.72
C GLU A 148 4.70 -24.33 8.04
N ASN A 149 3.50 -23.75 8.03
CA ASN A 149 2.86 -23.10 9.17
C ASN A 149 1.62 -23.85 9.71
N SER A 150 1.28 -25.00 9.16
CA SER A 150 0.22 -25.91 9.63
C SER A 150 0.79 -27.11 10.37
#